data_0ac08bce10678f1fc794d5615c3a3491
#
_entry.id   0ac08bce10678f1fc794d5615c3a3491
#
_cell.length_a   1.000
_cell.length_b   1.000
_cell.length_c   1.000
_cell.angle_alpha   90.00
_cell.angle_beta   90.00
_cell.angle_gamma   90.00
#
_symmetry.space_group_name_H-M   'P 1'
#
loop_
_entity.id
_entity.type
_entity.pdbx_description
1 polymer ?
#
loop_
_entity_poly.entity_id
_entity_poly.type
_entity_poly.pdbx_seq_one_letter_code
_entity_poly.pdbx_strand_id
1 'polypeptide(L)'
;MSHYKNFKTVVYIPAGVAIRRPLEQFKSDYEFLEKYMGLDKVYLETFRGEMTEYEKLVEIRDFFELKGVEVAGGITTVYGKDDGKQRLFGTFCYSNEDMRKKLKEVAEYTAELFDEIILDDFYFTNCTCEECIKAKGGRSWPDFRRDLMKEVSENLIIGPAKKINPGVKITIKYPNWRESFHDTGYVPEVEPEVFDRIYTGTETRSPAYTDQHLPEYLSYALMRWTDNIKDTSNGGGWIDTYHCWSVDRYLEQAYLTLLSRPEELMFFQWSDLIEHRFTTPLGLILKQYDDLLGKFGKPCGIKTYIPFASDGENHIEMRLGMQGIPVEMTPYFPENGETVLLTASSLKDEDIADKLREHLLKGGNAVVTTGFAAGIDQKAREELSEVKVTGRKILVDRYMNTDDKAGHYENIRPVLFPDIMHGNNASWSLLNGGSADYMSTLFIRSPYGKGRLYTLAVPENPAELKYLPQEATDKIKFILSGDIYISAVNTSLFTYDNSCFAVYRYVKDPIRPETVTVHIKREAKAIRDIVTGEEIELKKRSFLYDLKEQTEYVCDIFTQPGVIRAFEIIS
;
A
#
# COMPACT_ATOMS: atom_id res chain seq x y z
N MET A 1 4.21 7.80 28.93
CA MET A 1 2.88 7.87 28.23
C MET A 1 3.16 8.22 26.79
N SER A 2 2.47 7.58 25.84
CA SER A 2 2.63 7.89 24.42
C SER A 2 2.32 9.37 24.15
N HIS A 3 3.05 10.00 23.22
CA HIS A 3 2.85 11.38 22.79
C HIS A 3 1.55 11.55 22.03
N TYR A 4 1.14 10.50 21.31
CA TYR A 4 -0.08 10.44 20.52
C TYR A 4 -0.99 9.34 21.05
N LYS A 5 -2.31 9.53 20.89
CA LYS A 5 -3.31 8.60 21.42
C LYS A 5 -3.60 7.42 20.49
N ASN A 6 -3.40 7.64 19.19
CA ASN A 6 -3.85 6.74 18.14
C ASN A 6 -2.73 6.01 17.41
N PHE A 7 -1.47 6.38 17.65
CA PHE A 7 -0.27 5.71 17.13
C PHE A 7 0.95 6.05 17.98
N LYS A 8 2.06 5.32 17.79
CA LYS A 8 3.35 5.64 18.39
C LYS A 8 4.31 6.14 17.31
N THR A 9 5.14 7.10 17.69
CA THR A 9 6.28 7.53 16.89
C THR A 9 7.49 6.68 17.23
N VAL A 10 8.07 6.06 16.19
CA VAL A 10 9.19 5.13 16.33
C VAL A 10 10.36 5.59 15.45
N VAL A 11 11.57 5.56 15.96
CA VAL A 11 12.76 5.93 15.19
C VAL A 11 13.77 4.79 15.17
N TYR A 12 14.31 4.50 13.98
CA TYR A 12 15.38 3.51 13.82
C TYR A 12 16.76 4.16 13.94
N ILE A 13 17.63 3.58 14.77
CA ILE A 13 19.00 4.01 14.99
C ILE A 13 19.94 2.95 14.39
N PRO A 14 20.47 3.15 13.18
CA PRO A 14 21.40 2.20 12.56
C PRO A 14 22.67 1.97 13.38
N ALA A 15 23.24 0.77 13.31
CA ALA A 15 24.46 0.39 14.03
C ALA A 15 25.60 1.40 13.82
N GLY A 16 25.82 1.84 12.59
CA GLY A 16 26.83 2.84 12.30
C GLY A 16 26.59 4.21 12.95
N VAL A 17 25.34 4.57 13.27
CA VAL A 17 25.02 5.77 14.07
C VAL A 17 25.30 5.51 15.54
N ALA A 18 24.84 4.36 16.06
CA ALA A 18 25.10 3.96 17.45
C ALA A 18 26.61 3.92 17.78
N ILE A 19 27.42 3.34 16.90
CA ILE A 19 28.87 3.21 17.08
C ILE A 19 29.56 4.58 17.10
N ARG A 20 29.21 5.45 16.14
CA ARG A 20 30.00 6.69 15.93
C ARG A 20 29.48 7.90 16.72
N ARG A 21 28.24 7.91 17.16
CA ARG A 21 27.62 9.08 17.80
C ARG A 21 27.85 9.08 19.31
N PRO A 22 28.48 10.13 19.90
CA PRO A 22 28.63 10.22 21.34
C PRO A 22 27.28 10.31 22.06
N LEU A 23 27.19 9.83 23.31
CA LEU A 23 25.98 9.90 24.11
C LEU A 23 25.46 11.34 24.28
N GLU A 24 26.37 12.29 24.51
CA GLU A 24 25.97 13.71 24.64
C GLU A 24 25.30 14.25 23.38
N GLN A 25 25.66 13.73 22.21
CA GLN A 25 24.98 14.09 20.98
C GLN A 25 23.59 13.45 20.90
N PHE A 26 23.44 12.19 21.33
CA PHE A 26 22.09 11.57 21.43
C PHE A 26 21.18 12.34 22.38
N LYS A 27 21.70 12.87 23.49
CA LYS A 27 20.92 13.71 24.41
C LYS A 27 20.40 14.99 23.75
N SER A 28 21.30 15.69 23.03
CA SER A 28 20.93 16.90 22.30
C SER A 28 19.92 16.63 21.18
N ASP A 29 20.12 15.54 20.44
CA ASP A 29 19.24 15.12 19.35
C ASP A 29 17.86 14.72 19.88
N TYR A 30 17.81 13.99 21.00
CA TYR A 30 16.58 13.62 21.68
C TYR A 30 15.77 14.87 22.09
N GLU A 31 16.42 15.86 22.68
CA GLU A 31 15.76 17.13 23.06
C GLU A 31 15.13 17.83 21.83
N PHE A 32 15.79 17.75 20.68
CA PHE A 32 15.26 18.28 19.43
C PHE A 32 14.04 17.46 18.93
N LEU A 33 14.16 16.14 18.86
CA LEU A 33 13.06 15.28 18.39
C LEU A 33 11.85 15.36 19.32
N GLU A 34 12.09 15.31 20.64
CA GLU A 34 11.06 15.41 21.67
C GLU A 34 10.28 16.72 21.56
N LYS A 35 10.99 17.82 21.35
CA LYS A 35 10.38 19.15 21.21
C LYS A 35 9.47 19.27 19.99
N TYR A 36 9.85 18.67 18.85
CA TYR A 36 9.20 18.91 17.58
C TYR A 36 8.24 17.83 17.14
N MET A 37 8.49 16.55 17.45
CA MET A 37 7.65 15.44 16.99
C MET A 37 7.21 14.46 18.10
N GLY A 38 7.85 14.52 19.28
CA GLY A 38 7.67 13.49 20.29
C GLY A 38 8.32 12.15 19.86
N LEU A 39 8.75 11.36 20.84
CA LEU A 39 9.43 10.08 20.59
C LEU A 39 8.96 9.02 21.59
N ASP A 40 8.20 8.03 21.11
CA ASP A 40 7.65 6.97 21.96
C ASP A 40 8.57 5.75 22.05
N LYS A 41 9.29 5.41 20.95
CA LYS A 41 10.10 4.19 20.86
C LYS A 41 11.30 4.38 19.92
N VAL A 42 12.39 3.67 20.22
CA VAL A 42 13.53 3.52 19.32
C VAL A 42 13.85 2.05 19.07
N TYR A 43 14.23 1.73 17.84
CA TYR A 43 14.93 0.49 17.52
C TYR A 43 16.42 0.79 17.44
N LEU A 44 17.20 0.18 18.33
CA LEU A 44 18.65 0.33 18.40
C LEU A 44 19.32 -0.86 17.72
N GLU A 45 19.94 -0.61 16.58
CA GLU A 45 20.50 -1.67 15.76
C GLU A 45 21.77 -2.24 16.36
N THR A 46 21.78 -3.55 16.56
CA THR A 46 22.93 -4.28 17.13
C THR A 46 23.93 -4.70 16.07
N PHE A 47 23.45 -4.87 14.82
CA PHE A 47 24.26 -5.37 13.72
C PHE A 47 23.83 -4.83 12.36
N ARG A 48 24.79 -4.28 11.60
CA ARG A 48 24.72 -3.98 10.16
C ARG A 48 26.12 -4.11 9.56
N GLY A 49 26.53 -5.35 9.26
CA GLY A 49 27.88 -5.67 8.78
C GLY A 49 28.97 -5.69 9.88
N GLU A 50 28.77 -4.94 10.95
CA GLU A 50 29.59 -4.95 12.17
C GLU A 50 28.67 -4.97 13.42
N MET A 51 29.19 -5.50 14.53
CA MET A 51 28.46 -5.49 15.80
C MET A 51 28.67 -4.16 16.50
N THR A 52 27.59 -3.61 17.05
CA THR A 52 27.73 -2.52 18.03
C THR A 52 28.17 -3.10 19.37
N GLU A 53 29.10 -2.45 20.03
CA GLU A 53 29.65 -2.92 21.33
C GLU A 53 28.55 -2.91 22.42
N TYR A 54 28.64 -3.91 23.32
CA TYR A 54 27.65 -4.13 24.37
C TYR A 54 27.46 -2.92 25.27
N GLU A 55 28.55 -2.39 25.79
CA GLU A 55 28.58 -1.24 26.70
C GLU A 55 27.95 0.00 26.03
N LYS A 56 28.19 0.16 24.74
CA LYS A 56 27.63 1.27 23.95
C LYS A 56 26.10 1.14 23.77
N LEU A 57 25.63 -0.07 23.50
CA LEU A 57 24.18 -0.34 23.41
C LEU A 57 23.48 -0.12 24.74
N VAL A 58 24.07 -0.61 25.85
CA VAL A 58 23.53 -0.41 27.20
C VAL A 58 23.50 1.08 27.56
N GLU A 59 24.57 1.83 27.29
CA GLU A 59 24.63 3.27 27.54
C GLU A 59 23.50 4.04 26.84
N ILE A 60 23.23 3.72 25.55
CA ILE A 60 22.19 4.37 24.77
C ILE A 60 20.79 3.90 25.22
N ARG A 61 20.61 2.60 25.44
CA ARG A 61 19.35 2.01 25.94
C ARG A 61 18.94 2.65 27.27
N ASP A 62 19.83 2.62 28.25
CA ASP A 62 19.56 3.14 29.59
C ASP A 62 19.21 4.63 29.56
N PHE A 63 19.84 5.40 28.65
CA PHE A 63 19.49 6.81 28.45
C PHE A 63 18.03 6.96 27.98
N PHE A 64 17.60 6.22 26.95
CA PHE A 64 16.23 6.33 26.43
C PHE A 64 15.19 5.82 27.42
N GLU A 65 15.47 4.70 28.12
CA GLU A 65 14.57 4.16 29.16
C GLU A 65 14.37 5.14 30.32
N LEU A 66 15.45 5.85 30.74
CA LEU A 66 15.35 6.92 31.74
C LEU A 66 14.48 8.11 31.28
N LYS A 67 14.36 8.30 29.97
CA LYS A 67 13.46 9.31 29.37
C LYS A 67 12.04 8.80 29.18
N GLY A 68 11.76 7.53 29.46
CA GLY A 68 10.46 6.87 29.26
C GLY A 68 10.18 6.47 27.82
N VAL A 69 11.22 6.43 26.98
CA VAL A 69 11.17 5.94 25.60
C VAL A 69 11.36 4.43 25.59
N GLU A 70 10.48 3.70 24.90
CA GLU A 70 10.62 2.26 24.70
C GLU A 70 11.87 1.96 23.84
N VAL A 71 12.63 0.92 24.18
CA VAL A 71 13.82 0.54 23.43
C VAL A 71 13.74 -0.91 22.98
N ALA A 72 13.95 -1.14 21.70
CA ALA A 72 13.97 -2.47 21.08
C ALA A 72 15.24 -2.65 20.24
N GLY A 73 15.60 -3.89 19.91
CA GLY A 73 16.76 -4.22 19.10
C GLY A 73 16.46 -4.26 17.61
N GLY A 74 17.42 -3.90 16.77
CA GLY A 74 17.35 -4.03 15.33
C GLY A 74 18.46 -4.92 14.77
N ILE A 75 18.18 -5.67 13.72
CA ILE A 75 19.16 -6.52 13.01
C ILE A 75 19.01 -6.28 11.51
N THR A 76 20.13 -5.92 10.86
CA THR A 76 20.20 -5.85 9.39
C THR A 76 21.23 -6.83 8.87
N THR A 77 20.78 -7.78 8.05
CA THR A 77 21.57 -8.93 7.60
C THR A 77 22.49 -8.61 6.42
N VAL A 78 23.29 -7.57 6.54
CA VAL A 78 24.36 -7.19 5.61
C VAL A 78 25.67 -7.78 6.11
N TYR A 79 26.45 -8.43 5.23
CA TYR A 79 27.69 -9.11 5.64
C TYR A 79 28.82 -8.15 6.00
N GLY A 80 28.85 -6.96 5.39
CA GLY A 80 29.81 -5.90 5.70
C GLY A 80 31.24 -6.15 5.20
N LYS A 81 31.51 -7.30 4.56
CA LYS A 81 32.81 -7.66 3.97
C LYS A 81 32.63 -7.98 2.50
N ASP A 82 33.61 -7.60 1.68
CA ASP A 82 33.68 -8.07 0.29
C ASP A 82 34.15 -9.52 0.28
N ASP A 83 33.25 -10.43 -0.11
CA ASP A 83 33.53 -11.85 -0.30
C ASP A 83 33.61 -12.22 -1.78
N GLY A 84 33.68 -11.23 -2.68
CA GLY A 84 33.70 -11.41 -4.13
C GLY A 84 32.41 -11.94 -4.73
N LYS A 85 31.32 -12.04 -3.96
CA LYS A 85 30.01 -12.53 -4.41
C LYS A 85 29.06 -11.34 -4.60
N GLN A 86 28.36 -11.34 -5.74
CA GLN A 86 27.33 -10.31 -6.02
C GLN A 86 26.01 -10.70 -5.37
N ARG A 87 25.62 -9.95 -4.35
CA ARG A 87 24.31 -10.02 -3.71
C ARG A 87 23.73 -8.63 -3.58
N LEU A 88 22.42 -8.52 -3.75
CA LEU A 88 21.75 -7.24 -3.56
C LEU A 88 22.04 -6.72 -2.14
N PHE A 89 22.50 -5.49 -2.03
CA PHE A 89 22.87 -4.81 -0.78
C PHE A 89 23.94 -5.53 0.08
N GLY A 90 24.67 -6.53 -0.47
CA GLY A 90 25.65 -7.29 0.29
C GLY A 90 25.05 -8.17 1.40
N THR A 91 23.81 -8.60 1.25
CA THR A 91 23.10 -9.44 2.24
C THR A 91 23.80 -10.78 2.48
N PHE A 92 23.44 -11.46 3.56
CA PHE A 92 24.00 -12.76 3.92
C PHE A 92 23.73 -13.84 2.85
N CYS A 93 24.66 -14.76 2.69
CA CYS A 93 24.42 -16.04 2.02
C CYS A 93 24.02 -17.07 3.07
N TYR A 94 22.73 -17.38 3.14
CA TYR A 94 22.21 -18.29 4.16
C TYR A 94 22.51 -19.78 3.87
N SER A 95 23.19 -20.10 2.77
CA SER A 95 23.79 -21.43 2.51
C SER A 95 25.25 -21.52 2.97
N ASN A 96 25.87 -20.41 3.39
CA ASN A 96 27.25 -20.38 3.84
C ASN A 96 27.32 -20.55 5.37
N GLU A 97 28.11 -21.53 5.85
CA GLU A 97 28.17 -21.90 7.26
C GLU A 97 28.68 -20.79 8.17
N ASP A 98 29.67 -19.99 7.74
CA ASP A 98 30.21 -18.90 8.55
C ASP A 98 29.17 -17.77 8.72
N MET A 99 28.44 -17.46 7.65
CA MET A 99 27.38 -16.45 7.72
C MET A 99 26.18 -16.94 8.54
N ARG A 100 25.84 -18.23 8.46
CA ARG A 100 24.80 -18.85 9.31
C ARG A 100 25.20 -18.78 10.80
N LYS A 101 26.45 -19.12 11.12
CA LYS A 101 26.97 -19.02 12.48
C LYS A 101 26.91 -17.57 12.97
N LYS A 102 27.33 -16.61 12.14
CA LYS A 102 27.29 -15.19 12.47
C LYS A 102 25.88 -14.70 12.73
N LEU A 103 24.91 -15.10 11.89
CA LEU A 103 23.50 -14.72 12.08
C LEU A 103 22.97 -15.21 13.43
N LYS A 104 23.26 -16.46 13.78
CA LYS A 104 22.88 -17.02 15.08
C LYS A 104 23.49 -16.24 16.25
N GLU A 105 24.80 -15.93 16.19
CA GLU A 105 25.49 -15.11 17.19
C GLU A 105 24.82 -13.73 17.35
N VAL A 106 24.45 -13.09 16.23
CA VAL A 106 23.75 -11.80 16.24
C VAL A 106 22.38 -11.90 16.89
N ALA A 107 21.61 -12.94 16.56
CA ALA A 107 20.28 -13.15 17.14
C ALA A 107 20.35 -13.39 18.67
N GLU A 108 21.29 -14.23 19.12
CA GLU A 108 21.52 -14.51 20.55
C GLU A 108 21.97 -13.24 21.29
N TYR A 109 22.92 -12.50 20.72
CA TYR A 109 23.41 -11.23 21.28
C TYR A 109 22.33 -10.17 21.40
N THR A 110 21.47 -10.02 20.37
CA THR A 110 20.39 -9.04 20.40
C THR A 110 19.33 -9.41 21.45
N ALA A 111 19.00 -10.70 21.57
CA ALA A 111 18.03 -11.20 22.54
C ALA A 111 18.51 -11.10 24.01
N GLU A 112 19.83 -11.03 24.24
CA GLU A 112 20.40 -10.76 25.57
C GLU A 112 20.12 -9.32 26.02
N LEU A 113 20.04 -8.39 25.08
CA LEU A 113 19.92 -6.95 25.33
C LEU A 113 18.50 -6.42 25.30
N PHE A 114 17.60 -7.03 24.51
CA PHE A 114 16.27 -6.49 24.21
C PHE A 114 15.18 -7.54 24.26
N ASP A 115 14.00 -7.11 24.74
CA ASP A 115 12.78 -7.93 24.81
C ASP A 115 11.97 -7.91 23.49
N GLU A 116 12.33 -7.05 22.56
CA GLU A 116 11.75 -6.96 21.22
C GLU A 116 12.86 -6.75 20.19
N ILE A 117 12.73 -7.43 19.03
CA ILE A 117 13.71 -7.38 17.95
C ILE A 117 12.97 -7.18 16.63
N ILE A 118 13.47 -6.29 15.77
CA ILE A 118 13.03 -6.19 14.38
C ILE A 118 14.13 -6.62 13.42
N LEU A 119 13.75 -7.45 12.44
CA LEU A 119 14.57 -7.77 11.28
C LEU A 119 14.23 -6.77 10.18
N ASP A 120 15.22 -5.96 9.78
CA ASP A 120 15.09 -5.03 8.66
C ASP A 120 14.86 -5.77 7.33
N ASP A 121 14.29 -5.11 6.33
CA ASP A 121 13.96 -5.67 5.01
C ASP A 121 15.17 -6.17 4.19
N PHE A 122 16.36 -6.11 4.75
CA PHE A 122 17.53 -6.82 4.25
C PHE A 122 17.55 -8.31 4.63
N TYR A 123 16.55 -8.78 5.39
CA TYR A 123 16.37 -10.19 5.73
C TYR A 123 15.72 -10.97 4.60
N PHE A 124 16.42 -11.07 3.48
CA PHE A 124 16.02 -11.80 2.28
C PHE A 124 17.24 -12.43 1.59
N THR A 125 17.04 -13.23 0.56
CA THR A 125 18.13 -13.80 -0.25
C THR A 125 17.87 -13.72 -1.75
N ASN A 126 18.88 -13.26 -2.49
CA ASN A 126 18.97 -13.37 -3.95
C ASN A 126 20.27 -14.08 -4.38
N CYS A 127 20.95 -14.73 -3.44
CA CYS A 127 22.25 -15.35 -3.67
C CYS A 127 22.15 -16.51 -4.66
N THR A 128 23.08 -16.55 -5.64
CA THR A 128 23.20 -17.58 -6.66
C THR A 128 24.61 -18.16 -6.71
N CYS A 129 25.35 -18.16 -5.59
CA CYS A 129 26.70 -18.74 -5.50
C CYS A 129 26.67 -20.28 -5.63
N GLU A 130 27.83 -20.89 -5.77
CA GLU A 130 27.95 -22.34 -5.93
C GLU A 130 27.30 -23.14 -4.79
N GLU A 131 27.43 -22.66 -3.53
CA GLU A 131 26.78 -23.26 -2.37
C GLU A 131 25.25 -23.23 -2.50
N CYS A 132 24.69 -22.08 -2.92
CA CYS A 132 23.25 -21.93 -3.14
C CYS A 132 22.76 -22.77 -4.33
N ILE A 133 23.51 -22.82 -5.44
CA ILE A 133 23.17 -23.68 -6.60
C ILE A 133 23.14 -25.15 -6.17
N LYS A 134 24.14 -25.60 -5.41
CA LYS A 134 24.21 -26.96 -4.88
C LYS A 134 23.05 -27.26 -3.93
N ALA A 135 22.77 -26.37 -3.00
CA ALA A 135 21.70 -26.52 -2.02
C ALA A 135 20.30 -26.49 -2.67
N LYS A 136 20.12 -25.67 -3.72
CA LYS A 136 18.89 -25.59 -4.48
C LYS A 136 18.55 -26.92 -5.16
N GLY A 137 19.54 -27.58 -5.73
CA GLY A 137 19.33 -28.80 -6.51
C GLY A 137 18.37 -28.56 -7.69
N GLY A 138 17.37 -29.44 -7.84
CA GLY A 138 16.37 -29.36 -8.91
C GLY A 138 15.20 -28.42 -8.67
N ARG A 139 15.10 -27.79 -7.50
CA ARG A 139 14.00 -26.84 -7.17
C ARG A 139 14.06 -25.57 -8.00
N SER A 140 12.94 -24.85 -8.11
CA SER A 140 12.96 -23.45 -8.59
C SER A 140 13.70 -22.55 -7.59
N TRP A 141 14.11 -21.34 -8.02
CA TRP A 141 14.70 -20.36 -7.08
C TRP A 141 13.72 -19.90 -6.01
N PRO A 142 12.46 -19.56 -6.34
CA PRO A 142 11.46 -19.20 -5.34
C PRO A 142 11.24 -20.31 -4.30
N ASP A 143 11.04 -21.56 -4.71
CA ASP A 143 10.83 -22.68 -3.79
C ASP A 143 12.02 -22.89 -2.86
N PHE A 144 13.24 -22.89 -3.43
CA PHE A 144 14.46 -23.01 -2.63
C PHE A 144 14.61 -21.90 -1.61
N ARG A 145 14.37 -20.64 -2.03
CA ARG A 145 14.55 -19.48 -1.16
C ARG A 145 13.52 -19.43 -0.05
N ARG A 146 12.26 -19.76 -0.33
CA ARG A 146 11.20 -19.85 0.70
C ARG A 146 11.53 -20.93 1.74
N ASP A 147 11.91 -22.14 1.31
CA ASP A 147 12.30 -23.22 2.22
C ASP A 147 13.52 -22.82 3.07
N LEU A 148 14.54 -22.21 2.43
CA LEU A 148 15.74 -21.76 3.11
C LEU A 148 15.43 -20.68 4.15
N MET A 149 14.68 -19.65 3.80
CA MET A 149 14.40 -18.54 4.72
C MET A 149 13.51 -18.99 5.88
N LYS A 150 12.58 -19.92 5.66
CA LYS A 150 11.81 -20.54 6.74
C LYS A 150 12.72 -21.27 7.73
N GLU A 151 13.59 -22.14 7.22
CA GLU A 151 14.57 -22.88 8.04
C GLU A 151 15.49 -21.95 8.81
N VAL A 152 16.01 -20.90 8.17
CA VAL A 152 16.87 -19.89 8.77
C VAL A 152 16.13 -19.12 9.88
N SER A 153 14.88 -18.74 9.64
CA SER A 153 14.05 -18.03 10.64
C SER A 153 13.89 -18.85 11.91
N GLU A 154 13.52 -20.12 11.76
CA GLU A 154 13.27 -21.03 12.89
C GLU A 154 14.57 -21.38 13.64
N ASN A 155 15.65 -21.74 12.92
CA ASN A 155 16.85 -22.35 13.50
C ASN A 155 17.97 -21.37 13.82
N LEU A 156 18.04 -20.22 13.16
CA LEU A 156 19.13 -19.27 13.34
C LEU A 156 18.72 -17.97 14.02
N ILE A 157 17.42 -17.66 14.06
CA ILE A 157 16.92 -16.43 14.68
C ILE A 157 15.98 -16.76 15.85
N ILE A 158 14.81 -17.30 15.58
CA ILE A 158 13.76 -17.44 16.60
C ILE A 158 14.18 -18.44 17.70
N GLY A 159 14.61 -19.63 17.30
CA GLY A 159 15.04 -20.65 18.24
C GLY A 159 16.21 -20.22 19.14
N PRO A 160 17.33 -19.70 18.57
CA PRO A 160 18.44 -19.16 19.36
C PRO A 160 18.04 -17.98 20.23
N ALA A 161 17.33 -16.99 19.72
CA ALA A 161 16.90 -15.82 20.48
C ALA A 161 16.01 -16.21 21.68
N LYS A 162 15.01 -17.07 21.46
CA LYS A 162 14.10 -17.56 22.53
C LYS A 162 14.80 -18.49 23.56
N LYS A 163 15.96 -19.05 23.24
CA LYS A 163 16.79 -19.76 24.25
C LYS A 163 17.48 -18.79 25.21
N ILE A 164 17.89 -17.62 24.71
CA ILE A 164 18.51 -16.58 25.54
C ILE A 164 17.43 -15.83 26.33
N ASN A 165 16.40 -15.35 25.64
CA ASN A 165 15.27 -14.63 26.22
C ASN A 165 13.95 -15.30 25.80
N PRO A 166 13.34 -16.16 26.63
CA PRO A 166 12.08 -16.84 26.28
C PRO A 166 10.90 -15.90 26.00
N GLY A 167 10.95 -14.67 26.51
CA GLY A 167 9.91 -13.65 26.34
C GLY A 167 10.11 -12.75 25.12
N VAL A 168 11.23 -12.88 24.40
CA VAL A 168 11.55 -11.98 23.29
C VAL A 168 10.53 -12.07 22.18
N LYS A 169 10.07 -10.92 21.69
CA LYS A 169 9.20 -10.77 20.53
C LYS A 169 10.03 -10.46 19.31
N ILE A 170 9.77 -11.14 18.20
CA ILE A 170 10.53 -10.97 16.96
C ILE A 170 9.60 -10.55 15.84
N THR A 171 9.91 -9.40 15.24
CA THR A 171 9.18 -8.78 14.15
C THR A 171 9.98 -8.91 12.85
N ILE A 172 9.31 -9.31 11.76
CA ILE A 172 9.87 -9.26 10.41
C ILE A 172 9.33 -8.05 9.66
N LYS A 173 10.22 -7.25 9.05
CA LYS A 173 9.81 -6.15 8.17
C LYS A 173 9.74 -6.62 6.72
N TYR A 174 8.60 -6.41 6.07
CA TYR A 174 8.45 -6.58 4.63
C TYR A 174 8.83 -5.29 3.90
N PRO A 175 9.58 -5.40 2.79
CA PRO A 175 9.86 -4.27 1.92
C PRO A 175 8.63 -3.85 1.10
N ASN A 176 8.77 -2.73 0.41
CA ASN A 176 7.71 -2.16 -0.42
C ASN A 176 7.54 -2.83 -1.82
N TRP A 177 8.29 -3.89 -2.12
CA TRP A 177 8.28 -4.61 -3.42
C TRP A 177 7.63 -6.01 -3.29
N ARG A 178 6.34 -6.02 -2.94
CA ARG A 178 5.49 -7.18 -2.67
C ARG A 178 5.55 -8.27 -3.76
N GLU A 179 5.60 -7.86 -5.02
CA GLU A 179 5.56 -8.73 -6.19
C GLU A 179 6.69 -9.77 -6.21
N SER A 180 7.84 -9.43 -5.61
CA SER A 180 9.04 -10.27 -5.58
C SER A 180 9.27 -11.00 -4.24
N PHE A 181 8.29 -11.06 -3.35
CA PHE A 181 8.47 -11.67 -2.03
C PHE A 181 8.93 -13.12 -2.13
N HIS A 182 8.23 -13.97 -2.89
CA HIS A 182 8.63 -15.36 -3.05
C HIS A 182 9.98 -15.52 -3.76
N ASP A 183 10.31 -14.61 -4.69
CA ASP A 183 11.60 -14.63 -5.39
C ASP A 183 12.79 -14.32 -4.48
N THR A 184 12.53 -13.72 -3.35
CA THR A 184 13.54 -13.31 -2.36
C THR A 184 13.44 -14.05 -1.03
N GLY A 185 12.44 -14.95 -0.89
CA GLY A 185 12.32 -15.85 0.24
C GLY A 185 11.36 -15.39 1.33
N TYR A 186 10.66 -14.26 1.16
CA TYR A 186 9.52 -13.91 2.03
C TYR A 186 8.33 -14.82 1.75
N VAL A 187 7.63 -15.22 2.81
CA VAL A 187 6.47 -16.12 2.75
C VAL A 187 5.33 -15.52 3.60
N PRO A 188 4.73 -14.40 3.18
CA PRO A 188 3.77 -13.66 3.99
C PRO A 188 2.50 -14.43 4.34
N GLU A 189 2.19 -15.51 3.64
CA GLU A 189 1.10 -16.42 3.97
C GLU A 189 1.37 -17.31 5.20
N VAL A 190 2.63 -17.40 5.65
CA VAL A 190 3.05 -18.27 6.77
C VAL A 190 3.76 -17.48 7.88
N GLU A 191 4.55 -16.49 7.52
CA GLU A 191 5.40 -15.75 8.46
C GLU A 191 4.64 -15.08 9.62
N PRO A 192 3.39 -14.60 9.48
CA PRO A 192 2.61 -14.12 10.62
C PRO A 192 2.25 -15.17 11.69
N GLU A 193 2.45 -16.46 11.39
CA GLU A 193 2.33 -17.56 12.37
C GLU A 193 3.68 -17.91 13.01
N VAL A 194 4.78 -17.50 12.40
CA VAL A 194 6.15 -17.83 12.82
C VAL A 194 6.77 -16.69 13.63
N PHE A 195 6.60 -15.46 13.17
CA PHE A 195 7.02 -14.25 13.85
C PHE A 195 5.92 -13.71 14.79
N ASP A 196 6.32 -13.03 15.85
CA ASP A 196 5.37 -12.43 16.79
C ASP A 196 4.62 -11.25 16.17
N ARG A 197 5.28 -10.51 15.24
CA ARG A 197 4.69 -9.40 14.46
C ARG A 197 5.31 -9.31 13.07
N ILE A 198 4.61 -8.65 12.17
CA ILE A 198 5.11 -8.20 10.87
C ILE A 198 5.13 -6.68 10.84
N TYR A 199 5.91 -6.10 9.94
CA TYR A 199 6.02 -4.64 9.75
C TYR A 199 6.07 -4.33 8.26
N THR A 200 5.54 -3.19 7.82
CA THR A 200 5.37 -2.88 6.40
C THR A 200 6.25 -1.73 5.98
N GLY A 201 7.08 -1.94 4.95
CA GLY A 201 7.77 -0.86 4.26
C GLY A 201 6.78 -0.06 3.41
N THR A 202 6.65 1.24 3.70
CA THR A 202 5.69 2.13 3.03
C THR A 202 6.38 3.28 2.30
N GLU A 203 7.65 3.11 1.98
CA GLU A 203 8.51 4.10 1.35
C GLU A 203 8.15 4.27 -0.13
N THR A 204 7.39 5.28 -0.52
CA THR A 204 7.12 5.64 -1.92
C THR A 204 8.06 6.70 -2.46
N ARG A 205 8.63 7.52 -1.56
CA ARG A 205 9.66 8.50 -1.89
C ARG A 205 9.18 9.50 -2.96
N SER A 206 10.03 9.86 -3.91
CA SER A 206 9.65 10.65 -5.10
C SER A 206 9.52 9.74 -6.33
N PRO A 207 8.32 9.26 -6.70
CA PRO A 207 8.14 8.19 -7.69
C PRO A 207 8.80 8.45 -9.05
N ALA A 208 8.92 9.70 -9.46
CA ALA A 208 9.55 10.08 -10.72
C ALA A 208 11.09 9.96 -10.72
N TYR A 209 11.71 9.84 -9.53
CA TYR A 209 13.16 9.95 -9.33
C TYR A 209 13.76 8.78 -8.58
N THR A 210 12.98 7.72 -8.32
CA THR A 210 13.46 6.47 -7.72
C THR A 210 13.51 5.38 -8.77
N ASP A 211 14.32 4.37 -8.54
CA ASP A 211 14.40 3.20 -9.44
C ASP A 211 13.13 2.35 -9.41
N GLN A 212 12.34 2.45 -8.35
CA GLN A 212 11.13 1.63 -8.16
C GLN A 212 9.90 2.23 -8.85
N HIS A 213 9.81 3.55 -9.02
CA HIS A 213 8.66 4.27 -9.62
C HIS A 213 7.29 3.93 -9.02
N LEU A 214 7.25 3.68 -7.71
CA LEU A 214 6.04 3.26 -6.99
C LEU A 214 4.98 4.38 -6.96
N PRO A 215 3.69 4.05 -7.14
CA PRO A 215 2.63 5.03 -6.95
C PRO A 215 2.56 5.50 -5.50
N GLU A 216 2.27 6.77 -5.26
CA GLU A 216 2.19 7.36 -3.93
C GLU A 216 1.16 6.63 -3.03
N TYR A 217 0.04 6.18 -3.59
CA TYR A 217 -1.01 5.43 -2.87
C TYR A 217 -0.52 4.11 -2.26
N LEU A 218 0.65 3.61 -2.67
CA LEU A 218 1.24 2.37 -2.15
C LEU A 218 1.39 2.43 -0.62
N SER A 219 1.79 3.57 -0.06
CA SER A 219 1.97 3.72 1.40
C SER A 219 0.70 3.36 2.18
N TYR A 220 -0.48 3.66 1.64
CA TYR A 220 -1.77 3.22 2.20
C TYR A 220 -2.13 1.79 1.80
N ALA A 221 -2.06 1.49 0.51
CA ALA A 221 -2.57 0.23 -0.04
C ALA A 221 -1.81 -0.99 0.49
N LEU A 222 -0.48 -0.88 0.62
CA LEU A 222 0.34 -1.97 1.13
C LEU A 222 0.10 -2.23 2.62
N MET A 223 -0.13 -1.17 3.42
CA MET A 223 -0.58 -1.33 4.80
C MET A 223 -1.89 -2.11 4.87
N ARG A 224 -2.89 -1.73 4.03
CA ARG A 224 -4.17 -2.45 3.99
C ARG A 224 -4.01 -3.91 3.58
N TRP A 225 -3.16 -4.19 2.58
CA TRP A 225 -2.88 -5.57 2.17
C TRP A 225 -2.23 -6.38 3.30
N THR A 226 -1.26 -5.80 4.00
CA THR A 226 -0.56 -6.45 5.11
C THR A 226 -1.49 -6.66 6.32
N ASP A 227 -2.31 -5.67 6.66
CA ASP A 227 -3.33 -5.79 7.72
C ASP A 227 -4.35 -6.90 7.43
N ASN A 228 -4.68 -7.10 6.14
CA ASN A 228 -5.63 -8.13 5.70
C ASN A 228 -4.99 -9.54 5.59
N ILE A 229 -3.70 -9.71 5.83
CA ILE A 229 -3.08 -11.06 5.91
C ILE A 229 -3.58 -11.76 7.17
N LYS A 230 -3.44 -11.11 8.32
CA LYS A 230 -3.88 -11.61 9.62
C LYS A 230 -4.16 -10.43 10.54
N ASP A 231 -5.36 -10.39 11.10
CA ASP A 231 -5.77 -9.32 12.01
C ASP A 231 -4.77 -9.16 13.18
N THR A 232 -4.44 -7.91 13.51
CA THR A 232 -3.51 -7.51 14.57
C THR A 232 -2.04 -7.94 14.44
N SER A 233 -1.64 -8.55 13.31
CA SER A 233 -0.25 -8.97 13.12
C SER A 233 0.68 -7.85 12.64
N ASN A 234 0.16 -6.84 11.91
CA ASN A 234 0.95 -5.73 11.39
C ASN A 234 1.20 -4.68 12.49
N GLY A 235 2.47 -4.48 12.86
CA GLY A 235 2.88 -3.53 13.90
C GLY A 235 2.89 -2.09 13.42
N GLY A 236 3.10 -1.84 12.15
CA GLY A 236 3.17 -0.47 11.67
C GLY A 236 3.76 -0.31 10.28
N GLY A 237 3.92 0.95 9.88
CA GLY A 237 4.51 1.35 8.62
C GLY A 237 5.86 2.04 8.81
N TRP A 238 6.74 1.83 7.86
CA TRP A 238 8.12 2.33 7.84
C TRP A 238 8.31 3.28 6.67
N ILE A 239 8.75 4.51 6.94
CA ILE A 239 9.06 5.52 5.93
C ILE A 239 10.51 6.01 6.05
N ASP A 240 11.06 6.55 4.98
CA ASP A 240 12.41 7.10 4.96
C ASP A 240 12.51 8.43 4.19
N THR A 241 13.69 9.06 4.28
CA THR A 241 14.01 10.31 3.59
C THR A 241 14.68 10.10 2.24
N TYR A 242 15.03 8.85 1.88
CA TYR A 242 15.75 8.56 0.65
C TYR A 242 14.98 9.02 -0.58
N HIS A 243 15.66 9.73 -1.48
CA HIS A 243 15.07 10.24 -2.71
C HIS A 243 13.77 11.08 -2.52
N CYS A 244 13.57 11.63 -1.33
CA CYS A 244 12.53 12.64 -1.08
C CYS A 244 13.08 14.02 -1.42
N TRP A 245 12.90 14.47 -2.65
CA TRP A 245 13.45 15.72 -3.17
C TRP A 245 12.75 16.97 -2.61
N SER A 246 11.61 16.80 -1.96
CA SER A 246 10.90 17.86 -1.25
C SER A 246 10.30 17.36 0.05
N VAL A 247 10.00 18.29 0.95
CA VAL A 247 9.30 17.99 2.20
C VAL A 247 7.94 17.35 1.94
N ASP A 248 7.23 17.77 0.91
CA ASP A 248 5.91 17.25 0.55
C ASP A 248 5.95 15.74 0.28
N ARG A 249 6.99 15.25 -0.40
CA ARG A 249 7.14 13.82 -0.68
C ARG A 249 7.42 12.98 0.55
N TYR A 250 8.19 13.53 1.48
CA TYR A 250 8.42 12.88 2.77
C TYR A 250 7.15 12.84 3.62
N LEU A 251 6.45 13.96 3.72
CA LEU A 251 5.23 14.05 4.50
C LEU A 251 4.10 13.20 3.91
N GLU A 252 4.03 13.08 2.59
CA GLU A 252 3.02 12.27 1.89
C GLU A 252 3.09 10.79 2.28
N GLN A 253 4.30 10.23 2.44
CA GLN A 253 4.46 8.86 2.97
C GLN A 253 3.84 8.73 4.37
N ALA A 254 4.11 9.69 5.25
CA ALA A 254 3.54 9.71 6.61
C ALA A 254 2.01 9.82 6.57
N TYR A 255 1.47 10.73 5.75
CA TYR A 255 0.03 10.90 5.59
C TYR A 255 -0.67 9.61 5.19
N LEU A 256 -0.22 9.03 4.08
CA LEU A 256 -0.86 7.86 3.50
C LEU A 256 -0.73 6.65 4.41
N THR A 257 0.41 6.47 5.07
CA THR A 257 0.60 5.41 6.07
C THR A 257 -0.36 5.61 7.26
N LEU A 258 -0.46 6.82 7.82
CA LEU A 258 -1.33 7.10 8.96
C LEU A 258 -2.82 6.91 8.66
N LEU A 259 -3.28 7.18 7.42
CA LEU A 259 -4.67 6.94 7.03
C LEU A 259 -5.08 5.47 7.07
N SER A 260 -4.15 4.53 7.03
CA SER A 260 -4.41 3.10 7.27
C SER A 260 -4.62 2.76 8.76
N ARG A 261 -4.37 3.71 9.67
CA ARG A 261 -4.44 3.56 11.13
C ARG A 261 -3.44 2.54 11.70
N PRO A 262 -2.13 2.70 11.45
CA PRO A 262 -1.11 1.84 12.04
C PRO A 262 -1.04 2.00 13.56
N GLU A 263 -0.52 0.99 14.25
CA GLU A 263 -0.16 1.10 15.67
C GLU A 263 1.10 1.94 15.86
N GLU A 264 2.08 1.75 14.97
CA GLU A 264 3.36 2.47 14.98
C GLU A 264 3.63 3.10 13.61
N LEU A 265 4.22 4.31 13.62
CA LEU A 265 4.82 4.94 12.45
C LEU A 265 6.32 5.06 12.68
N MET A 266 7.11 4.32 11.90
CA MET A 266 8.55 4.29 12.01
C MET A 266 9.22 5.20 11.00
N PHE A 267 10.21 5.93 11.47
CA PHE A 267 11.05 6.84 10.70
C PHE A 267 12.47 6.27 10.59
N PHE A 268 12.88 5.91 9.40
CA PHE A 268 14.26 5.61 9.10
C PHE A 268 14.91 6.89 8.56
N GLN A 269 15.93 7.47 9.14
CA GLN A 269 16.65 7.02 10.30
C GLN A 269 17.02 8.21 11.21
N TRP A 270 17.58 7.94 12.40
CA TRP A 270 17.91 8.93 13.41
C TRP A 270 18.66 10.16 12.87
N SER A 271 19.79 9.95 12.17
CA SER A 271 20.60 11.07 11.66
C SER A 271 19.84 11.94 10.66
N ASP A 272 19.03 11.32 9.81
CA ASP A 272 18.24 12.03 8.79
C ASP A 272 17.20 12.95 9.40
N LEU A 273 16.54 12.51 10.48
CA LEU A 273 15.58 13.35 11.22
C LEU A 273 16.24 14.58 11.85
N ILE A 274 17.51 14.48 12.24
CA ILE A 274 18.25 15.60 12.81
C ILE A 274 18.80 16.53 11.73
N GLU A 275 19.28 15.98 10.63
CA GLU A 275 20.00 16.73 9.59
C GLU A 275 19.05 17.35 8.55
N HIS A 276 17.92 16.69 8.28
CA HIS A 276 16.92 17.18 7.33
C HIS A 276 15.91 18.16 7.95
N ARG A 277 15.46 19.11 7.15
CA ARG A 277 14.45 20.11 7.57
C ARG A 277 13.03 19.55 7.66
N PHE A 278 12.86 18.24 7.59
CA PHE A 278 11.54 17.59 7.50
C PHE A 278 10.89 17.36 8.87
N THR A 279 11.67 17.27 9.94
CA THR A 279 11.19 16.91 11.28
C THR A 279 10.19 17.92 11.86
N THR A 280 10.47 19.22 11.73
CA THR A 280 9.56 20.25 12.27
C THR A 280 8.18 20.24 11.59
N PRO A 281 8.07 20.28 10.24
CA PRO A 281 6.77 20.15 9.59
C PRO A 281 6.11 18.78 9.85
N LEU A 282 6.90 17.70 9.96
CA LEU A 282 6.38 16.39 10.33
C LEU A 282 5.66 16.42 11.69
N GLY A 283 6.28 16.99 12.73
CA GLY A 283 5.68 17.05 14.06
C GLY A 283 4.36 17.84 14.11
N LEU A 284 4.23 18.92 13.33
CA LEU A 284 2.96 19.64 13.20
C LEU A 284 1.85 18.74 12.64
N ILE A 285 2.20 17.93 11.68
CA ILE A 285 1.29 17.01 11.00
C ILE A 285 0.88 15.86 11.91
N LEU A 286 1.81 15.23 12.60
CA LEU A 286 1.54 14.11 13.49
C LEU A 286 0.49 14.47 14.53
N LYS A 287 0.57 15.67 15.09
CA LYS A 287 -0.43 16.18 16.05
C LYS A 287 -1.81 16.34 15.41
N GLN A 288 -1.87 16.93 14.21
CA GLN A 288 -3.14 17.08 13.49
C GLN A 288 -3.77 15.72 13.16
N TYR A 289 -2.93 14.75 12.78
CA TYR A 289 -3.40 13.40 12.43
C TYR A 289 -3.89 12.62 13.64
N ASP A 290 -3.26 12.76 14.80
CA ASP A 290 -3.73 12.09 16.01
C ASP A 290 -5.18 12.46 16.33
N ASP A 291 -5.53 13.76 16.22
CA ASP A 291 -6.89 14.21 16.40
C ASP A 291 -7.86 13.63 15.36
N LEU A 292 -7.45 13.52 14.09
CA LEU A 292 -8.25 12.94 13.01
C LEU A 292 -8.45 11.43 13.19
N LEU A 293 -7.37 10.69 13.46
CA LEU A 293 -7.41 9.23 13.62
C LEU A 293 -8.30 8.80 14.79
N GLY A 294 -8.41 9.63 15.83
CA GLY A 294 -9.34 9.42 16.94
C GLY A 294 -10.82 9.49 16.54
N LYS A 295 -11.15 10.02 15.37
CA LYS A 295 -12.51 10.10 14.83
C LYS A 295 -12.84 9.02 13.81
N PHE A 296 -11.81 8.46 13.16
CA PHE A 296 -12.01 7.45 12.12
C PHE A 296 -12.35 6.07 12.69
N GLY A 297 -13.24 5.36 12.01
CA GLY A 297 -13.49 3.94 12.21
C GLY A 297 -12.38 3.06 11.60
N LYS A 298 -12.68 1.79 11.34
CA LYS A 298 -11.76 0.92 10.59
C LYS A 298 -11.75 1.33 9.12
N PRO A 299 -10.57 1.37 8.47
CA PRO A 299 -10.51 1.58 7.03
C PRO A 299 -11.32 0.52 6.27
N CYS A 300 -12.02 0.94 5.26
CA CYS A 300 -12.81 0.09 4.39
C CYS A 300 -12.76 0.59 2.94
N GLY A 301 -13.23 -0.23 1.99
CA GLY A 301 -13.20 0.13 0.57
C GLY A 301 -13.62 -1.02 -0.31
N ILE A 302 -13.41 -0.86 -1.61
CA ILE A 302 -13.67 -1.90 -2.59
C ILE A 302 -12.62 -3.00 -2.48
N LYS A 303 -13.07 -4.22 -2.18
CA LYS A 303 -12.17 -5.38 -2.07
C LYS A 303 -11.46 -5.60 -3.40
N THR A 304 -10.15 -5.47 -3.34
CA THR A 304 -9.27 -5.66 -4.49
C THR A 304 -8.41 -6.89 -4.20
N TYR A 305 -8.69 -7.97 -4.92
CA TYR A 305 -8.07 -9.26 -4.67
C TYR A 305 -6.67 -9.32 -5.30
N ILE A 306 -5.67 -9.34 -4.44
CA ILE A 306 -4.25 -9.38 -4.79
C ILE A 306 -3.61 -10.57 -4.07
N PRO A 307 -3.61 -11.76 -4.67
CA PRO A 307 -3.04 -12.98 -4.07
C PRO A 307 -1.58 -12.81 -3.70
N PHE A 308 -1.09 -13.68 -2.81
CA PHE A 308 0.34 -13.74 -2.48
C PHE A 308 1.19 -14.00 -3.72
N ALA A 309 2.36 -13.37 -3.78
CA ALA A 309 3.32 -13.50 -4.89
C ALA A 309 2.73 -13.25 -6.28
N SER A 310 1.76 -12.36 -6.36
CA SER A 310 1.16 -11.96 -7.62
C SER A 310 1.80 -10.71 -8.18
N ASP A 311 1.96 -10.67 -9.49
CA ASP A 311 2.33 -9.50 -10.28
C ASP A 311 1.21 -9.20 -11.27
N GLY A 312 1.06 -7.96 -11.70
CA GLY A 312 -0.09 -7.55 -12.49
C GLY A 312 0.20 -6.43 -13.49
N GLU A 313 -0.69 -5.46 -13.51
CA GLU A 313 -0.71 -4.38 -14.52
C GLU A 313 -0.05 -3.10 -13.98
N ASN A 314 1.23 -3.20 -13.58
CA ASN A 314 2.03 -2.05 -13.11
C ASN A 314 1.28 -1.20 -12.06
N HIS A 315 0.86 -1.84 -10.97
CA HIS A 315 0.16 -1.22 -9.84
C HIS A 315 -1.15 -0.50 -10.21
N ILE A 316 -1.92 -1.06 -11.13
CA ILE A 316 -3.17 -0.44 -11.60
C ILE A 316 -4.16 -0.16 -10.45
N GLU A 317 -4.25 -1.05 -9.46
CA GLU A 317 -5.11 -0.90 -8.29
C GLU A 317 -4.75 0.36 -7.48
N MET A 318 -3.46 0.64 -7.32
CA MET A 318 -2.97 1.83 -6.64
C MET A 318 -3.19 3.09 -7.49
N ARG A 319 -3.02 2.99 -8.80
CA ARG A 319 -3.33 4.10 -9.73
C ARG A 319 -4.82 4.44 -9.75
N LEU A 320 -5.70 3.44 -9.64
CA LEU A 320 -7.14 3.65 -9.44
C LEU A 320 -7.42 4.31 -8.09
N GLY A 321 -6.71 3.92 -7.03
CA GLY A 321 -6.76 4.58 -5.72
C GLY A 321 -6.43 6.07 -5.80
N MET A 322 -5.42 6.45 -6.58
CA MET A 322 -5.07 7.85 -6.84
C MET A 322 -6.13 8.63 -7.64
N GLN A 323 -7.09 7.95 -8.25
CA GLN A 323 -8.23 8.57 -8.94
C GLN A 323 -9.49 8.62 -8.08
N GLY A 324 -9.42 8.29 -6.79
CA GLY A 324 -10.53 8.40 -5.85
C GLY A 324 -11.40 7.13 -5.73
N ILE A 325 -10.89 5.99 -6.15
CA ILE A 325 -11.51 4.69 -5.85
C ILE A 325 -10.94 4.22 -4.50
N PRO A 326 -11.77 4.00 -3.46
CA PRO A 326 -11.31 3.58 -2.16
C PRO A 326 -10.90 2.10 -2.18
N VAL A 327 -9.67 1.82 -2.59
CA VAL A 327 -9.14 0.46 -2.75
C VAL A 327 -8.84 -0.15 -1.38
N GLU A 328 -9.37 -1.35 -1.13
CA GLU A 328 -9.06 -2.20 0.02
C GLU A 328 -8.39 -3.48 -0.47
N MET A 329 -7.05 -3.46 -0.54
CA MET A 329 -6.28 -4.61 -1.00
C MET A 329 -6.35 -5.77 -0.01
N THR A 330 -6.54 -6.99 -0.51
CA THR A 330 -6.59 -8.21 0.30
C THR A 330 -5.94 -9.39 -0.43
N PRO A 331 -5.16 -10.25 0.28
CA PRO A 331 -4.62 -11.47 -0.29
C PRO A 331 -5.65 -12.60 -0.42
N TYR A 332 -6.87 -12.39 0.09
CA TYR A 332 -7.94 -13.39 0.08
C TYR A 332 -9.12 -12.94 -0.77
N PHE A 333 -9.70 -13.87 -1.54
CA PHE A 333 -10.90 -13.59 -2.30
C PHE A 333 -12.09 -13.33 -1.36
N PRO A 334 -12.89 -12.25 -1.57
CA PRO A 334 -13.99 -11.91 -0.67
C PRO A 334 -15.13 -12.94 -0.77
N GLU A 335 -15.63 -13.40 0.36
CA GLU A 335 -16.68 -14.42 0.43
C GLU A 335 -18.11 -13.87 0.28
N ASN A 336 -18.33 -12.61 0.60
CA ASN A 336 -19.65 -11.97 0.65
C ASN A 336 -19.95 -11.22 -0.65
N GLY A 337 -21.15 -11.31 -1.20
CA GLY A 337 -21.60 -10.76 -2.50
C GLY A 337 -21.38 -9.26 -2.76
N GLU A 338 -20.31 -8.69 -2.26
CA GLU A 338 -19.86 -7.33 -2.48
C GLU A 338 -19.28 -7.15 -3.90
N THR A 339 -19.07 -5.91 -4.33
CA THR A 339 -18.33 -5.65 -5.56
C THR A 339 -16.84 -5.90 -5.34
N VAL A 340 -16.21 -6.72 -6.19
CA VAL A 340 -14.76 -7.01 -6.16
C VAL A 340 -14.05 -6.46 -7.39
N LEU A 341 -12.85 -5.92 -7.19
CA LEU A 341 -11.94 -5.55 -8.28
C LEU A 341 -10.91 -6.68 -8.48
N LEU A 342 -10.81 -7.19 -9.71
CA LEU A 342 -9.85 -8.21 -10.12
C LEU A 342 -8.95 -7.64 -11.23
N THR A 343 -7.66 -7.62 -10.97
CA THR A 343 -6.62 -7.22 -11.92
C THR A 343 -5.85 -8.43 -12.43
N ALA A 344 -4.91 -8.28 -13.33
CA ALA A 344 -4.06 -9.39 -13.78
C ALA A 344 -3.36 -10.09 -12.60
N SER A 345 -3.10 -9.41 -11.49
CA SER A 345 -2.58 -10.03 -10.27
C SER A 345 -3.44 -11.20 -9.77
N SER A 346 -4.77 -11.09 -9.91
CA SER A 346 -5.70 -12.12 -9.44
C SER A 346 -5.56 -13.45 -10.21
N LEU A 347 -4.97 -13.44 -11.39
CA LEU A 347 -4.71 -14.64 -12.21
C LEU A 347 -3.68 -15.61 -11.60
N LYS A 348 -2.96 -15.17 -10.56
CA LYS A 348 -2.07 -16.04 -9.79
C LYS A 348 -2.83 -17.13 -9.05
N ASP A 349 -4.09 -16.91 -8.76
CA ASP A 349 -4.99 -17.91 -8.16
C ASP A 349 -5.54 -18.83 -9.26
N GLU A 350 -5.13 -20.08 -9.26
CA GLU A 350 -5.55 -21.09 -10.26
C GLU A 350 -7.07 -21.33 -10.23
N ASP A 351 -7.73 -21.09 -9.09
CA ASP A 351 -9.18 -21.28 -8.90
C ASP A 351 -9.99 -20.00 -9.20
N ILE A 352 -9.36 -18.94 -9.68
CA ILE A 352 -10.01 -17.62 -9.83
C ILE A 352 -11.26 -17.67 -10.71
N ALA A 353 -11.26 -18.49 -11.75
CA ALA A 353 -12.42 -18.61 -12.65
C ALA A 353 -13.66 -19.17 -11.93
N ASP A 354 -13.45 -20.18 -11.08
CA ASP A 354 -14.53 -20.81 -10.30
C ASP A 354 -15.01 -19.88 -9.19
N LYS A 355 -14.10 -19.22 -8.48
CA LYS A 355 -14.43 -18.21 -7.47
C LYS A 355 -15.26 -17.07 -8.07
N LEU A 356 -14.84 -16.56 -9.22
CA LEU A 356 -15.58 -15.50 -9.93
C LEU A 356 -16.97 -15.96 -10.37
N ARG A 357 -17.09 -17.18 -10.93
CA ARG A 357 -18.38 -17.78 -11.32
C ARG A 357 -19.34 -17.87 -10.13
N GLU A 358 -18.87 -18.43 -9.02
CA GLU A 358 -19.69 -18.56 -7.81
C GLU A 358 -20.11 -17.21 -7.24
N HIS A 359 -19.21 -16.25 -7.21
CA HIS A 359 -19.47 -14.89 -6.74
C HIS A 359 -20.60 -14.24 -7.54
N LEU A 360 -20.53 -14.29 -8.86
CA LEU A 360 -21.57 -13.75 -9.76
C LEU A 360 -22.90 -14.49 -9.61
N LEU A 361 -22.89 -15.83 -9.51
CA LEU A 361 -24.10 -16.63 -9.32
C LEU A 361 -24.82 -16.31 -8.00
N LYS A 362 -24.08 -15.99 -6.94
CA LYS A 362 -24.61 -15.57 -5.64
C LYS A 362 -25.16 -14.13 -5.66
N GLY A 363 -24.93 -13.37 -6.72
CA GLY A 363 -25.41 -11.99 -6.90
C GLY A 363 -24.39 -10.91 -6.64
N GLY A 364 -23.12 -11.28 -6.39
CA GLY A 364 -22.00 -10.34 -6.30
C GLY A 364 -21.71 -9.68 -7.65
N ASN A 365 -21.05 -8.53 -7.61
CA ASN A 365 -20.54 -7.87 -8.80
C ASN A 365 -19.01 -8.00 -8.86
N ALA A 366 -18.46 -8.07 -10.06
CA ALA A 366 -17.03 -8.03 -10.26
C ALA A 366 -16.66 -7.02 -11.34
N VAL A 367 -15.63 -6.23 -11.10
CA VAL A 367 -14.98 -5.41 -12.11
C VAL A 367 -13.64 -6.06 -12.43
N VAL A 368 -13.44 -6.44 -13.68
CA VAL A 368 -12.18 -7.03 -14.16
C VAL A 368 -11.47 -6.06 -15.09
N THR A 369 -10.16 -5.94 -14.98
CA THR A 369 -9.36 -5.15 -15.92
C THR A 369 -9.17 -5.88 -17.24
N THR A 370 -8.76 -5.17 -18.29
CA THR A 370 -8.39 -5.79 -19.58
C THR A 370 -7.23 -6.76 -19.45
N GLY A 371 -6.30 -6.56 -18.52
CA GLY A 371 -5.22 -7.51 -18.24
C GLY A 371 -5.74 -8.83 -17.68
N PHE A 372 -6.67 -8.77 -16.71
CA PHE A 372 -7.37 -9.95 -16.21
C PHE A 372 -8.14 -10.67 -17.34
N ALA A 373 -8.97 -9.91 -18.08
CA ALA A 373 -9.81 -10.46 -19.15
C ALA A 373 -9.01 -11.10 -20.29
N ALA A 374 -7.79 -10.61 -20.56
CA ALA A 374 -6.89 -11.19 -21.56
C ALA A 374 -6.20 -12.46 -21.05
N GLY A 375 -5.91 -12.54 -19.76
CA GLY A 375 -5.12 -13.61 -19.16
C GLY A 375 -5.91 -14.78 -18.60
N ILE A 376 -7.20 -14.62 -18.30
CA ILE A 376 -8.05 -15.72 -17.81
C ILE A 376 -8.22 -16.80 -18.89
N ASP A 377 -8.39 -18.04 -18.48
CA ASP A 377 -8.63 -19.17 -19.40
C ASP A 377 -9.75 -18.86 -20.42
N GLN A 378 -9.50 -19.20 -21.68
CA GLN A 378 -10.40 -18.86 -22.78
C GLN A 378 -11.82 -19.40 -22.57
N LYS A 379 -11.97 -20.65 -22.10
CA LYS A 379 -13.27 -21.28 -21.89
C LYS A 379 -14.03 -20.58 -20.75
N ALA A 380 -13.34 -20.26 -19.66
CA ALA A 380 -13.93 -19.51 -18.55
C ALA A 380 -14.36 -18.10 -19.00
N ARG A 381 -13.54 -17.42 -19.79
CA ARG A 381 -13.90 -16.11 -20.35
C ARG A 381 -15.15 -16.17 -21.23
N GLU A 382 -15.21 -17.12 -22.16
CA GLU A 382 -16.34 -17.28 -23.09
C GLU A 382 -17.63 -17.71 -22.39
N GLU A 383 -17.52 -18.38 -21.24
CA GLU A 383 -18.66 -18.71 -20.40
C GLU A 383 -19.19 -17.49 -19.64
N LEU A 384 -18.30 -16.69 -19.06
CA LEU A 384 -18.66 -15.57 -18.19
C LEU A 384 -19.12 -14.33 -18.97
N SER A 385 -18.60 -14.13 -20.19
CA SER A 385 -18.89 -12.93 -20.99
C SER A 385 -18.45 -13.14 -22.45
N GLU A 386 -19.16 -12.52 -23.41
CA GLU A 386 -18.73 -12.43 -24.80
C GLU A 386 -17.70 -11.32 -25.08
N VAL A 387 -17.26 -10.63 -24.04
CA VAL A 387 -16.28 -9.56 -24.16
C VAL A 387 -14.90 -10.13 -24.52
N LYS A 388 -14.26 -9.56 -25.53
CA LYS A 388 -12.94 -9.97 -26.02
C LYS A 388 -11.98 -8.80 -26.02
N VAL A 389 -10.82 -8.99 -25.44
CA VAL A 389 -9.66 -8.11 -25.63
C VAL A 389 -8.99 -8.54 -26.94
N THR A 390 -8.96 -7.67 -27.94
CA THR A 390 -8.64 -8.07 -29.33
C THR A 390 -7.15 -8.18 -29.64
N GLY A 391 -6.28 -7.75 -28.73
CA GLY A 391 -4.84 -7.58 -29.00
C GLY A 391 -4.49 -6.32 -29.81
N ARG A 392 -5.48 -5.61 -30.35
CA ARG A 392 -5.28 -4.28 -30.95
C ARG A 392 -5.30 -3.21 -29.86
N LYS A 393 -4.80 -2.04 -30.19
CA LYS A 393 -4.81 -0.85 -29.33
C LYS A 393 -5.51 0.30 -30.02
N ILE A 394 -6.16 1.14 -29.24
CA ILE A 394 -6.81 2.35 -29.71
C ILE A 394 -6.24 3.57 -29.02
N LEU A 395 -6.09 4.63 -29.76
CA LEU A 395 -5.79 5.95 -29.21
C LEU A 395 -7.12 6.63 -28.84
N VAL A 396 -7.20 7.17 -27.63
CA VAL A 396 -8.42 7.78 -27.10
C VAL A 396 -8.13 9.22 -26.70
N ASP A 397 -8.79 10.15 -27.35
CA ASP A 397 -8.81 11.58 -27.04
C ASP A 397 -10.22 12.10 -26.76
N ARG A 398 -11.26 11.31 -27.08
CA ARG A 398 -12.67 11.62 -26.84
C ARG A 398 -13.35 10.48 -26.11
N TYR A 399 -14.23 10.84 -25.20
CA TYR A 399 -14.99 9.92 -24.38
C TYR A 399 -16.49 10.20 -24.53
N MET A 400 -17.30 9.17 -24.52
CA MET A 400 -18.74 9.26 -24.61
C MET A 400 -19.39 8.41 -23.52
N ASN A 401 -20.19 9.06 -22.70
CA ASN A 401 -21.05 8.40 -21.74
C ASN A 401 -22.33 7.94 -22.47
N THR A 402 -22.66 6.66 -22.37
CA THR A 402 -23.81 6.09 -23.10
C THR A 402 -25.18 6.45 -22.50
N ASP A 403 -25.26 6.90 -21.26
CA ASP A 403 -26.49 7.36 -20.62
C ASP A 403 -26.81 8.83 -20.95
N ASP A 404 -25.82 9.60 -21.37
CA ASP A 404 -25.96 11.00 -21.74
C ASP A 404 -25.59 11.19 -23.22
N LYS A 405 -26.60 11.33 -24.04
CA LYS A 405 -26.42 11.51 -25.50
C LYS A 405 -25.66 12.78 -25.88
N ALA A 406 -25.57 13.75 -25.01
CA ALA A 406 -24.82 14.99 -25.19
C ALA A 406 -23.43 14.95 -24.53
N GLY A 407 -23.14 13.92 -23.72
CA GLY A 407 -21.93 13.81 -22.93
C GLY A 407 -20.72 13.35 -23.75
N HIS A 408 -20.10 14.30 -24.43
CA HIS A 408 -18.80 14.14 -25.07
C HIS A 408 -17.74 14.87 -24.25
N TYR A 409 -16.66 14.18 -23.94
CA TYR A 409 -15.55 14.74 -23.15
C TYR A 409 -14.26 14.54 -23.94
N GLU A 410 -13.40 15.54 -23.96
CA GLU A 410 -12.13 15.49 -24.69
C GLU A 410 -10.95 15.57 -23.72
N ASN A 411 -9.90 14.85 -24.05
CA ASN A 411 -8.63 14.94 -23.35
C ASN A 411 -7.68 15.90 -24.09
N ILE A 412 -6.90 16.62 -23.31
CA ILE A 412 -5.79 17.44 -23.86
C ILE A 412 -4.69 16.53 -24.43
N ARG A 413 -4.54 15.33 -23.88
CA ARG A 413 -3.52 14.35 -24.26
C ARG A 413 -4.18 13.02 -24.59
N PRO A 414 -3.97 12.49 -25.82
CA PRO A 414 -4.45 11.15 -26.16
C PRO A 414 -3.83 10.07 -25.28
N VAL A 415 -4.62 9.06 -24.93
CA VAL A 415 -4.22 7.92 -24.10
C VAL A 415 -4.44 6.62 -24.87
N LEU A 416 -3.48 5.70 -24.78
CA LEU A 416 -3.53 4.42 -25.49
C LEU A 416 -4.20 3.35 -24.62
N PHE A 417 -5.24 2.71 -25.15
CA PHE A 417 -5.98 1.63 -24.50
C PHE A 417 -5.96 0.33 -25.31
N PRO A 418 -6.09 -0.83 -24.65
CA PRO A 418 -6.48 -2.06 -25.34
C PRO A 418 -7.85 -1.91 -25.99
N ASP A 419 -8.03 -2.50 -27.17
CA ASP A 419 -9.31 -2.50 -27.87
C ASP A 419 -10.18 -3.67 -27.41
N ILE A 420 -11.41 -3.39 -27.04
CA ILE A 420 -12.42 -4.35 -26.57
C ILE A 420 -13.52 -4.52 -27.62
N MET A 421 -13.87 -5.77 -27.90
CA MET A 421 -15.02 -6.12 -28.72
C MET A 421 -16.06 -6.91 -27.91
N HIS A 422 -17.33 -6.71 -28.20
CA HIS A 422 -18.45 -7.51 -27.69
C HIS A 422 -19.47 -7.71 -28.79
N GLY A 423 -20.20 -8.81 -28.76
CA GLY A 423 -20.97 -9.26 -29.92
C GLY A 423 -22.47 -9.36 -29.75
N ASN A 424 -23.01 -9.19 -28.54
CA ASN A 424 -24.45 -9.35 -28.32
C ASN A 424 -25.09 -8.23 -27.49
N ASN A 425 -26.42 -8.20 -27.44
CA ASN A 425 -27.19 -7.17 -26.76
C ASN A 425 -27.33 -7.40 -25.24
N ALA A 426 -26.79 -8.50 -24.68
CA ALA A 426 -26.82 -8.73 -23.24
C ALA A 426 -25.79 -7.86 -22.52
N SER A 427 -24.63 -7.59 -23.17
CA SER A 427 -23.64 -6.67 -22.67
C SER A 427 -23.96 -5.23 -23.06
N TRP A 428 -23.71 -4.30 -22.15
CA TRP A 428 -24.03 -2.89 -22.32
C TRP A 428 -22.80 -2.02 -22.04
N SER A 429 -22.40 -1.23 -23.03
CA SER A 429 -21.34 -0.25 -22.87
C SER A 429 -21.79 0.91 -21.98
N LEU A 430 -21.01 1.23 -20.96
CA LEU A 430 -21.25 2.35 -20.05
C LEU A 430 -20.40 3.57 -20.41
N LEU A 431 -19.20 3.32 -20.95
CA LEU A 431 -18.28 4.33 -21.40
C LEU A 431 -17.61 3.87 -22.70
N ASN A 432 -17.63 4.70 -23.70
CA ASN A 432 -16.88 4.53 -24.94
C ASN A 432 -15.75 5.56 -25.03
N GLY A 433 -14.72 5.24 -25.79
CA GLY A 433 -13.64 6.15 -26.10
C GLY A 433 -13.05 5.89 -27.48
N GLY A 434 -12.48 6.91 -28.09
CA GLY A 434 -11.86 6.79 -29.40
C GLY A 434 -11.23 8.06 -29.91
N SER A 435 -10.82 8.01 -31.15
CA SER A 435 -10.22 9.13 -31.87
C SER A 435 -10.60 9.04 -33.34
N ALA A 436 -10.63 10.16 -34.03
CA ALA A 436 -11.12 10.25 -35.42
C ALA A 436 -12.52 9.64 -35.58
N ASP A 437 -12.70 8.68 -36.47
CA ASP A 437 -13.99 8.05 -36.77
C ASP A 437 -14.16 6.66 -36.11
N TYR A 438 -13.25 6.27 -35.22
CA TYR A 438 -13.27 4.98 -34.53
C TYR A 438 -13.49 5.15 -33.03
N MET A 439 -14.44 4.39 -32.50
CA MET A 439 -14.70 4.31 -31.07
C MET A 439 -14.76 2.85 -30.62
N SER A 440 -14.29 2.58 -29.41
CA SER A 440 -14.35 1.29 -28.74
C SER A 440 -14.96 1.46 -27.35
N THR A 441 -15.36 0.36 -26.76
CA THR A 441 -15.84 0.34 -25.38
C THR A 441 -14.67 0.39 -24.40
N LEU A 442 -14.77 1.25 -23.40
CA LEU A 442 -13.80 1.34 -22.32
C LEU A 442 -14.33 0.76 -21.00
N PHE A 443 -15.63 0.79 -20.80
CA PHE A 443 -16.27 0.18 -19.62
C PHE A 443 -17.58 -0.46 -20.03
N ILE A 444 -17.72 -1.76 -19.79
CA ILE A 444 -18.85 -2.55 -20.24
C ILE A 444 -19.37 -3.47 -19.13
N ARG A 445 -20.67 -3.62 -19.05
CA ARG A 445 -21.38 -4.52 -18.15
C ARG A 445 -21.92 -5.74 -18.92
N SER A 446 -21.65 -6.93 -18.40
CA SER A 446 -22.23 -8.20 -18.84
C SER A 446 -22.99 -8.87 -17.68
N PRO A 447 -24.25 -9.27 -17.86
CA PRO A 447 -24.97 -9.99 -16.81
C PRO A 447 -24.49 -11.45 -16.75
N TYR A 448 -24.37 -11.98 -15.54
CA TYR A 448 -24.11 -13.41 -15.32
C TYR A 448 -24.84 -13.89 -14.06
N GLY A 449 -25.78 -14.81 -14.18
CA GLY A 449 -26.59 -15.26 -13.07
C GLY A 449 -27.38 -14.11 -12.42
N LYS A 450 -27.17 -13.91 -11.13
CA LYS A 450 -27.77 -12.79 -10.38
C LYS A 450 -26.86 -11.57 -10.31
N GLY A 451 -25.59 -11.73 -10.63
CA GLY A 451 -24.55 -10.70 -10.56
C GLY A 451 -24.26 -10.04 -11.90
N ARG A 452 -23.24 -9.18 -11.89
CA ARG A 452 -22.78 -8.45 -13.07
C ARG A 452 -21.27 -8.47 -13.13
N LEU A 453 -20.76 -8.82 -14.30
CA LEU A 453 -19.37 -8.71 -14.65
C LEU A 453 -19.15 -7.41 -15.42
N TYR A 454 -18.27 -6.57 -14.93
CA TYR A 454 -17.84 -5.35 -15.61
C TYR A 454 -16.43 -5.56 -16.14
N THR A 455 -16.18 -5.20 -17.40
CA THR A 455 -14.83 -5.19 -17.96
C THR A 455 -14.40 -3.74 -18.14
N LEU A 456 -13.25 -3.38 -17.53
CA LEU A 456 -12.66 -2.06 -17.54
C LEU A 456 -11.41 -2.07 -18.41
N ALA A 457 -11.41 -1.30 -19.50
CA ALA A 457 -10.19 -1.00 -20.23
C ALA A 457 -9.29 -0.10 -19.38
N VAL A 458 -8.07 -0.55 -19.14
CA VAL A 458 -7.06 0.25 -18.45
C VAL A 458 -6.00 0.71 -19.45
N PRO A 459 -5.45 1.94 -19.30
CA PRO A 459 -4.40 2.43 -20.19
C PRO A 459 -3.20 1.49 -20.25
N GLU A 460 -2.54 1.41 -21.41
CA GLU A 460 -1.27 0.70 -21.56
C GLU A 460 -0.18 1.20 -20.60
N ASN A 461 -0.23 2.46 -20.24
CA ASN A 461 0.51 3.03 -19.13
C ASN A 461 -0.48 3.45 -18.03
N PRO A 462 -0.64 2.69 -16.94
CA PRO A 462 -1.60 3.00 -15.87
C PRO A 462 -1.42 4.39 -15.24
N ALA A 463 -0.22 4.95 -15.28
CA ALA A 463 0.03 6.31 -14.81
C ALA A 463 -0.71 7.39 -15.63
N GLU A 464 -1.23 7.05 -16.82
CA GLU A 464 -2.01 7.96 -17.66
C GLU A 464 -3.49 8.06 -17.28
N LEU A 465 -3.98 7.27 -16.34
CA LEU A 465 -5.33 7.43 -15.75
C LEU A 465 -5.61 8.86 -15.28
N LYS A 466 -4.58 9.57 -14.82
CA LYS A 466 -4.67 10.98 -14.40
C LYS A 466 -5.02 11.96 -15.53
N TYR A 467 -4.98 11.52 -16.78
CA TYR A 467 -5.31 12.35 -17.95
C TYR A 467 -6.75 12.13 -18.44
N LEU A 468 -7.46 11.15 -17.88
CA LEU A 468 -8.86 10.94 -18.23
C LEU A 468 -9.71 12.09 -17.72
N PRO A 469 -10.77 12.51 -18.46
CA PRO A 469 -11.74 13.46 -17.96
C PRO A 469 -12.43 12.92 -16.69
N GLN A 470 -12.73 13.82 -15.77
CA GLN A 470 -13.40 13.49 -14.53
C GLN A 470 -14.72 12.72 -14.78
N GLU A 471 -15.51 13.16 -15.75
CA GLU A 471 -16.80 12.57 -16.11
C GLU A 471 -16.68 11.14 -16.62
N ALA A 472 -15.58 10.81 -17.30
CA ALA A 472 -15.28 9.45 -17.71
C ALA A 472 -14.92 8.56 -16.52
N THR A 473 -14.10 9.07 -15.60
CA THR A 473 -13.73 8.34 -14.39
C THR A 473 -14.89 8.16 -13.42
N ASP A 474 -15.84 9.10 -13.35
CA ASP A 474 -17.02 9.02 -12.48
C ASP A 474 -17.93 7.85 -12.84
N LYS A 475 -18.00 7.44 -14.12
CA LYS A 475 -18.69 6.22 -14.53
C LYS A 475 -18.12 4.96 -13.90
N ILE A 476 -16.80 4.91 -13.78
CA ILE A 476 -16.08 3.79 -13.18
C ILE A 476 -16.22 3.83 -11.66
N LYS A 477 -16.05 5.01 -11.07
CA LYS A 477 -16.13 5.23 -9.60
C LYS A 477 -17.51 4.88 -9.05
N PHE A 478 -18.59 5.16 -9.78
CA PHE A 478 -19.94 4.79 -9.34
C PHE A 478 -20.08 3.30 -9.02
N ILE A 479 -19.40 2.42 -9.75
CA ILE A 479 -19.40 0.97 -9.50
C ILE A 479 -18.31 0.57 -8.51
N LEU A 480 -17.10 1.13 -8.63
CA LEU A 480 -15.94 0.83 -7.79
C LEU A 480 -15.86 1.66 -6.52
N SER A 481 -16.98 2.11 -6.00
CA SER A 481 -17.08 2.78 -4.72
C SER A 481 -18.27 2.25 -3.94
N GLY A 482 -18.16 2.17 -2.64
CA GLY A 482 -19.29 1.86 -1.77
C GLY A 482 -20.37 2.96 -1.83
N ASP A 483 -20.70 3.51 -0.67
CA ASP A 483 -21.70 4.57 -0.55
C ASP A 483 -21.22 5.96 -0.99
N ILE A 484 -19.91 6.15 -1.13
CA ILE A 484 -19.31 7.46 -1.39
C ILE A 484 -18.35 7.37 -2.58
N TYR A 485 -18.42 8.35 -3.48
CA TYR A 485 -17.37 8.61 -4.47
C TYR A 485 -17.14 10.12 -4.63
N ILE A 486 -16.05 10.48 -5.30
CA ILE A 486 -15.69 11.88 -5.54
C ILE A 486 -15.48 12.15 -7.02
N SER A 487 -16.01 13.25 -7.52
CA SER A 487 -15.67 13.78 -8.83
C SER A 487 -14.42 14.65 -8.74
N ALA A 488 -13.29 14.02 -9.01
CA ALA A 488 -11.97 14.64 -9.03
C ALA A 488 -10.98 13.75 -9.77
N VAL A 489 -9.86 14.31 -10.20
CA VAL A 489 -8.72 13.57 -10.76
C VAL A 489 -7.50 13.75 -9.86
N ASN A 490 -6.63 12.74 -9.81
CA ASN A 490 -5.42 12.77 -8.98
C ASN A 490 -5.70 13.13 -7.49
N THR A 491 -6.77 12.56 -6.99
CA THR A 491 -7.26 12.78 -5.64
C THR A 491 -7.77 11.45 -5.09
N SER A 492 -7.24 11.02 -3.96
CA SER A 492 -7.67 9.79 -3.30
C SER A 492 -8.82 10.03 -2.34
N LEU A 493 -9.66 9.03 -2.23
CA LEU A 493 -10.73 8.92 -1.24
C LEU A 493 -10.42 7.76 -0.30
N PHE A 494 -10.47 8.00 1.00
CA PHE A 494 -10.33 7.01 2.07
C PHE A 494 -11.62 6.94 2.84
N THR A 495 -12.17 5.75 2.98
CA THR A 495 -13.46 5.51 3.65
C THR A 495 -13.29 4.67 4.90
N TYR A 496 -14.17 4.89 5.88
CA TYR A 496 -14.16 4.21 7.17
C TYR A 496 -15.56 3.68 7.51
N ASP A 497 -15.62 2.64 8.31
CA ASP A 497 -16.87 1.93 8.66
C ASP A 497 -17.85 2.73 9.53
N ASN A 498 -17.43 3.87 10.06
CA ASN A 498 -18.23 4.76 10.91
C ASN A 498 -18.75 6.01 10.18
N SER A 499 -18.95 5.96 8.88
CA SER A 499 -19.41 7.10 8.04
C SER A 499 -18.45 8.29 7.96
N CYS A 500 -17.22 8.14 8.42
CA CYS A 500 -16.16 9.11 8.16
C CYS A 500 -15.47 8.81 6.81
N PHE A 501 -14.94 9.85 6.20
CA PHE A 501 -14.09 9.73 5.02
C PHE A 501 -13.05 10.85 4.97
N ALA A 502 -11.97 10.61 4.25
CA ALA A 502 -10.94 11.61 4.01
C ALA A 502 -10.64 11.72 2.52
N VAL A 503 -10.27 12.91 2.10
CA VAL A 503 -9.87 13.23 0.73
C VAL A 503 -8.45 13.79 0.76
N TYR A 504 -7.57 13.22 -0.06
CA TYR A 504 -6.20 13.69 -0.23
C TYR A 504 -5.90 13.95 -1.69
N ARG A 505 -5.50 15.18 -1.99
CA ARG A 505 -5.10 15.58 -3.33
C ARG A 505 -3.58 15.61 -3.44
N TYR A 506 -3.05 14.87 -4.42
CA TYR A 506 -1.62 14.79 -4.65
C TYR A 506 -1.02 16.10 -5.13
N VAL A 507 0.19 16.41 -4.66
CA VAL A 507 0.92 17.62 -5.08
C VAL A 507 1.29 17.51 -6.56
N LYS A 508 0.91 18.51 -7.33
CA LYS A 508 1.25 18.68 -8.75
C LYS A 508 1.68 20.11 -9.02
N ASP A 509 2.41 20.28 -10.08
CA ASP A 509 2.75 21.58 -10.61
C ASP A 509 1.84 21.93 -11.80
N PRO A 510 1.15 23.10 -11.84
CA PRO A 510 1.10 24.12 -10.78
C PRO A 510 0.20 23.72 -9.61
N ILE A 511 0.59 24.14 -8.40
CA ILE A 511 -0.21 23.95 -7.18
C ILE A 511 -1.41 24.90 -7.24
N ARG A 512 -2.60 24.35 -7.43
CA ARG A 512 -3.86 25.10 -7.46
C ARG A 512 -4.91 24.41 -6.62
N PRO A 513 -5.66 25.17 -5.81
CA PRO A 513 -6.86 24.66 -5.18
C PRO A 513 -7.89 24.26 -6.23
N GLU A 514 -8.65 23.22 -5.97
CA GLU A 514 -9.76 22.79 -6.84
C GLU A 514 -10.97 22.40 -6.02
N THR A 515 -12.12 22.52 -6.64
CA THR A 515 -13.37 22.00 -6.14
C THR A 515 -13.46 20.51 -6.45
N VAL A 516 -13.84 19.74 -5.45
CA VAL A 516 -14.15 18.31 -5.54
C VAL A 516 -15.60 18.13 -5.19
N THR A 517 -16.39 17.50 -6.07
CA THR A 517 -17.76 17.15 -5.74
C THR A 517 -17.78 15.80 -5.02
N VAL A 518 -18.37 15.77 -3.85
CA VAL A 518 -18.63 14.57 -3.06
C VAL A 518 -20.01 14.05 -3.40
N HIS A 519 -20.12 12.75 -3.65
CA HIS A 519 -21.36 12.06 -3.98
C HIS A 519 -21.64 10.97 -2.95
N ILE A 520 -22.82 11.00 -2.33
CA ILE A 520 -23.26 10.03 -1.34
C ILE A 520 -24.52 9.33 -1.88
N LYS A 521 -24.46 8.00 -2.06
CA LYS A 521 -25.52 7.20 -2.67
C LYS A 521 -26.66 6.86 -1.70
N ARG A 522 -26.49 7.07 -0.41
CA ARG A 522 -27.53 6.92 0.62
C ARG A 522 -28.07 8.26 1.06
N GLU A 523 -29.23 8.28 1.70
CA GLU A 523 -29.81 9.52 2.23
C GLU A 523 -28.89 10.13 3.28
N ALA A 524 -28.61 11.42 3.11
CA ALA A 524 -27.79 12.20 4.02
C ALA A 524 -28.14 13.70 3.89
N LYS A 525 -28.02 14.47 4.99
CA LYS A 525 -28.37 15.89 5.03
C LYS A 525 -27.18 16.81 4.77
N ALA A 526 -26.06 16.47 5.37
CA ALA A 526 -24.86 17.28 5.33
C ALA A 526 -23.60 16.41 5.49
N ILE A 527 -22.46 16.99 5.21
CA ILE A 527 -21.16 16.52 5.73
C ILE A 527 -20.60 17.55 6.69
N ARG A 528 -19.92 17.08 7.74
CA ARG A 528 -19.23 17.95 8.70
C ARG A 528 -17.72 17.78 8.54
N ASP A 529 -17.01 18.86 8.30
CA ASP A 529 -15.55 18.87 8.35
C ASP A 529 -15.08 18.60 9.79
N ILE A 530 -14.29 17.56 9.98
CA ILE A 530 -13.86 17.08 11.31
C ILE A 530 -12.92 18.10 12.00
N VAL A 531 -12.15 18.85 11.21
CA VAL A 531 -11.17 19.82 11.73
C VAL A 531 -11.81 21.14 12.09
N THR A 532 -12.64 21.68 11.20
CA THR A 532 -13.22 23.01 11.37
C THR A 532 -14.59 23.00 12.04
N GLY A 533 -15.29 21.87 12.03
CA GLY A 533 -16.68 21.75 12.48
C GLY A 533 -17.70 22.33 11.50
N GLU A 534 -17.28 22.82 10.34
CA GLU A 534 -18.16 23.38 9.31
C GLU A 534 -19.09 22.29 8.75
N GLU A 535 -20.38 22.59 8.68
CA GLU A 535 -21.37 21.73 8.03
C GLU A 535 -21.67 22.23 6.62
N ILE A 536 -21.60 21.30 5.64
CA ILE A 536 -21.90 21.56 4.24
C ILE A 536 -23.14 20.76 3.86
N GLU A 537 -24.21 21.48 3.51
CA GLU A 537 -25.51 20.88 3.14
C GLU A 537 -25.39 20.09 1.83
N LEU A 538 -26.02 18.92 1.79
CA LEU A 538 -26.10 18.04 0.63
C LEU A 538 -27.36 18.34 -0.19
N LYS A 539 -27.20 18.40 -1.51
CA LYS A 539 -28.30 18.58 -2.47
C LYS A 539 -28.66 17.24 -3.10
N LYS A 540 -29.94 16.89 -3.08
CA LYS A 540 -30.45 15.71 -3.76
C LYS A 540 -30.35 15.90 -5.28
N ARG A 541 -29.78 14.88 -5.98
CA ARG A 541 -29.65 14.84 -7.44
C ARG A 541 -30.13 13.50 -7.98
N SER A 542 -30.89 13.51 -9.07
CA SER A 542 -31.22 12.33 -9.85
C SER A 542 -30.48 12.33 -11.18
N PHE A 543 -30.03 11.17 -11.64
CA PHE A 543 -29.32 10.98 -12.90
C PHE A 543 -29.55 9.57 -13.45
N LEU A 544 -29.22 9.36 -14.72
CA LEU A 544 -29.27 8.04 -15.33
C LEU A 544 -27.93 7.33 -15.23
N TYR A 545 -27.97 6.08 -14.78
CA TYR A 545 -26.83 5.18 -14.82
C TYR A 545 -27.30 3.79 -15.29
N ASP A 546 -26.70 3.27 -16.36
CA ASP A 546 -27.09 2.00 -16.98
C ASP A 546 -28.61 1.96 -17.28
N LEU A 547 -29.12 3.05 -17.86
CA LEU A 547 -30.54 3.27 -18.21
C LEU A 547 -31.51 3.26 -17.01
N LYS A 548 -31.03 3.33 -15.79
CA LYS A 548 -31.83 3.39 -14.57
C LYS A 548 -31.66 4.73 -13.87
N GLU A 549 -32.77 5.25 -13.38
CA GLU A 549 -32.72 6.44 -12.52
C GLU A 549 -32.03 6.08 -11.19
N GLN A 550 -31.02 6.85 -10.85
CA GLN A 550 -30.29 6.80 -9.59
C GLN A 550 -30.52 8.10 -8.82
N THR A 551 -30.45 8.01 -7.52
CA THR A 551 -30.50 9.18 -6.64
C THR A 551 -29.24 9.22 -5.79
N GLU A 552 -28.68 10.40 -5.63
CA GLU A 552 -27.53 10.66 -4.77
C GLU A 552 -27.66 12.03 -4.10
N TYR A 553 -26.80 12.28 -3.12
CA TYR A 553 -26.71 13.53 -2.38
C TYR A 553 -25.32 14.13 -2.58
N VAL A 554 -25.25 15.36 -3.06
CA VAL A 554 -23.98 15.96 -3.52
C VAL A 554 -23.68 17.29 -2.84
N CYS A 555 -22.42 17.55 -2.62
CA CYS A 555 -21.91 18.87 -2.25
C CYS A 555 -20.50 19.06 -2.82
N ASP A 556 -20.10 20.31 -2.91
CA ASP A 556 -18.76 20.69 -3.32
C ASP A 556 -17.89 21.01 -2.10
N ILE A 557 -16.68 20.49 -2.08
CA ILE A 557 -15.66 20.81 -1.12
C ILE A 557 -14.45 21.42 -1.82
N PHE A 558 -13.77 22.31 -1.13
CA PHE A 558 -12.57 22.94 -1.65
C PHE A 558 -11.34 22.20 -1.14
N THR A 559 -10.45 21.74 -2.03
CA THR A 559 -9.25 20.98 -1.69
C THR A 559 -7.98 21.71 -2.13
N GLN A 560 -6.92 21.56 -1.34
CA GLN A 560 -5.58 22.03 -1.68
C GLN A 560 -4.66 20.83 -1.86
N PRO A 561 -3.70 20.87 -2.82
CA PRO A 561 -2.69 19.81 -2.96
C PRO A 561 -1.86 19.65 -1.67
N GLY A 562 -1.59 18.39 -1.31
CA GLY A 562 -0.82 18.07 -0.11
C GLY A 562 -1.55 18.26 1.22
N VAL A 563 -2.86 18.54 1.17
CA VAL A 563 -3.69 18.74 2.37
C VAL A 563 -4.79 17.68 2.42
N ILE A 564 -4.98 17.08 3.60
CA ILE A 564 -6.12 16.20 3.87
C ILE A 564 -7.32 17.03 4.33
N ARG A 565 -8.47 16.71 3.76
CA ARG A 565 -9.78 17.11 4.28
C ARG A 565 -10.50 15.86 4.77
N ALA A 566 -11.04 15.93 5.96
CA ALA A 566 -11.71 14.80 6.62
C ALA A 566 -13.11 15.18 7.05
N PHE A 567 -14.07 14.30 6.82
CA PHE A 567 -15.49 14.59 7.00
C PHE A 567 -16.23 13.44 7.69
N GLU A 568 -17.30 13.78 8.37
CA GLU A 568 -18.32 12.89 8.90
C GLU A 568 -19.65 13.11 8.13
N ILE A 569 -20.34 12.05 7.74
CA ILE A 569 -21.65 12.14 7.10
C ILE A 569 -22.73 12.29 8.16
N ILE A 570 -23.57 13.32 8.01
CA ILE A 570 -24.72 13.62 8.88
C ILE A 570 -26.00 13.12 8.19
N SER A 571 -26.67 12.16 8.82
CA SER A 571 -27.93 11.55 8.34
C SER A 571 -29.15 12.40 8.64
#